data_9eef89898a80d7451cf97e4226f12262
#
_entry.id   9eef89898a80d7451cf97e4226f12262
#
_cell.length_a   1.000
_cell.length_b   1.000
_cell.length_c   1.000
_cell.angle_alpha   90.00
_cell.angle_beta   90.00
_cell.angle_gamma   90.00
#
_symmetry.space_group_name_H-M   'P 1'
#
loop_
_entity.id
_entity.type
_entity.pdbx_description
1 polymer ?
#
loop_
_entity_poly.entity_id
_entity_poly.type
_entity_poly.pdbx_seq_one_letter_code
_entity_poly.pdbx_strand_id
1 'polypeptide(L)'
;LGESGTGKELLARAIHNASARAQGPFVAINCGAIPDQLLESELFGHVRGAFTGATSTHAGLIQAADGGTLFLDEIGDMPPALQIKLLRVLQERAVRPVGSTQASPVNLRILSATHRNLEDALGNGQFREDLYYRINVVSLDLPPLAERREDIPLLAEHFLRTLARRYGKDVNGFAADALETLAISQWPGNVRQLHNVVEQVCALSTTPLVPRSLVERALRAQPIEALSYAEAKQRFERNYLIQLLKLTAGNVTDAARLADRNRTEFYRLLQRHGLSPEPFRAENQPDEEQTRCPSRRPA
;
A
#
# COMPACT_ATOMS: atom_id res chain seq x y z
N LEU A 1 -4.63 -2.49 2.83
CA LEU A 1 -3.28 -2.99 2.55
C LEU A 1 -2.86 -2.56 1.14
N GLY A 2 -1.57 -2.66 0.82
CA GLY A 2 -1.08 -2.41 -0.53
C GLY A 2 0.36 -1.91 -0.57
N GLU A 3 1.03 -2.10 -1.70
CA GLU A 3 2.42 -1.70 -1.92
C GLU A 3 2.64 -0.18 -1.70
N SER A 4 3.89 0.23 -1.50
CA SER A 4 4.23 1.64 -1.41
C SER A 4 3.86 2.38 -2.71
N GLY A 5 3.31 3.60 -2.59
CA GLY A 5 2.94 4.43 -3.73
C GLY A 5 1.63 4.07 -4.43
N THR A 6 0.82 3.12 -3.93
CA THR A 6 -0.47 2.73 -4.54
C THR A 6 -1.60 3.75 -4.33
N GLY A 7 -1.45 4.69 -3.39
CA GLY A 7 -2.44 5.72 -3.10
C GLY A 7 -3.25 5.47 -1.81
N LYS A 8 -2.70 4.72 -0.84
CA LYS A 8 -3.35 4.40 0.45
C LYS A 8 -3.90 5.63 1.19
N GLU A 9 -3.15 6.73 1.25
CA GLU A 9 -3.60 7.96 1.91
C GLU A 9 -4.78 8.62 1.17
N LEU A 10 -4.76 8.63 -0.16
CA LEU A 10 -5.87 9.17 -0.96
C LEU A 10 -7.17 8.38 -0.73
N LEU A 11 -7.07 7.05 -0.66
CA LEU A 11 -8.20 6.20 -0.32
C LEU A 11 -8.70 6.49 1.10
N ALA A 12 -7.80 6.63 2.08
CA ALA A 12 -8.18 6.96 3.45
C ALA A 12 -8.91 8.31 3.55
N ARG A 13 -8.46 9.32 2.80
CA ARG A 13 -9.15 10.63 2.70
C ARG A 13 -10.53 10.50 2.04
N ALA A 14 -10.65 9.70 0.97
CA ALA A 14 -11.93 9.44 0.32
C ALA A 14 -12.92 8.74 1.27
N ILE A 15 -12.47 7.75 2.04
CA ILE A 15 -13.27 7.07 3.06
C ILE A 15 -13.72 8.04 4.17
N HIS A 16 -12.84 8.94 4.61
CA HIS A 16 -13.19 9.97 5.58
C HIS A 16 -14.26 10.91 5.03
N ASN A 17 -14.06 11.45 3.83
CA ASN A 17 -14.98 12.39 3.18
C ASN A 17 -16.36 11.78 2.90
N ALA A 18 -16.44 10.45 2.68
CA ALA A 18 -17.68 9.71 2.48
C ALA A 18 -18.34 9.27 3.80
N SER A 19 -17.77 9.59 4.96
CA SER A 19 -18.25 9.12 6.25
C SER A 19 -19.10 10.16 6.99
N ALA A 20 -19.80 9.74 8.04
CA ALA A 20 -20.50 10.66 8.96
C ALA A 20 -19.56 11.62 9.70
N ARG A 21 -18.24 11.45 9.59
CA ARG A 21 -17.20 12.29 10.21
C ARG A 21 -16.51 13.23 9.21
N ALA A 22 -17.06 13.37 8.00
CA ALA A 22 -16.47 14.19 6.92
C ALA A 22 -16.21 15.66 7.30
N GLN A 23 -16.97 16.19 8.26
CA GLN A 23 -16.79 17.56 8.77
C GLN A 23 -15.81 17.63 9.95
N GLY A 24 -15.37 16.50 10.48
CA GLY A 24 -14.39 16.42 11.55
C GLY A 24 -12.94 16.46 11.01
N PRO A 25 -11.95 16.54 11.91
CA PRO A 25 -10.55 16.56 11.50
C PRO A 25 -10.12 15.22 10.86
N PHE A 26 -9.33 15.31 9.79
CA PHE A 26 -8.56 14.17 9.23
C PHE A 26 -7.09 14.37 9.56
N VAL A 27 -6.59 13.61 10.52
CA VAL A 27 -5.21 13.69 11.00
C VAL A 27 -4.46 12.46 10.49
N ALA A 28 -3.39 12.69 9.72
CA ALA A 28 -2.55 11.63 9.16
C ALA A 28 -1.16 11.66 9.77
N ILE A 29 -0.60 10.49 10.05
CA ILE A 29 0.79 10.33 10.49
C ILE A 29 1.38 9.09 9.85
N ASN A 30 2.64 9.19 9.41
CA ASN A 30 3.41 8.04 8.95
C ASN A 30 4.29 7.53 10.09
N CYS A 31 4.01 6.30 10.55
CA CYS A 31 4.69 5.69 11.70
C CYS A 31 6.15 5.32 11.40
N GLY A 32 6.50 5.08 10.13
CA GLY A 32 7.88 4.75 9.73
C GLY A 32 8.77 5.96 9.44
N ALA A 33 8.18 7.16 9.31
CA ALA A 33 8.94 8.37 8.95
C ALA A 33 9.50 9.15 10.13
N ILE A 34 9.09 8.82 11.36
CA ILE A 34 9.42 9.58 12.58
C ILE A 34 10.20 8.68 13.54
N PRO A 35 11.31 9.15 14.15
CA PRO A 35 12.00 8.40 15.19
C PRO A 35 11.07 8.04 16.37
N ASP A 36 11.25 6.86 16.94
CA ASP A 36 10.35 6.26 17.94
C ASP A 36 9.98 7.17 19.10
N GLN A 37 10.98 7.87 19.67
CA GLN A 37 10.78 8.78 20.81
C GLN A 37 9.91 10.00 20.45
N LEU A 38 10.08 10.50 19.22
CA LEU A 38 9.27 11.61 18.71
C LEU A 38 7.87 11.12 18.32
N LEU A 39 7.75 9.91 17.74
CA LEU A 39 6.48 9.31 17.37
C LEU A 39 5.55 9.17 18.59
N GLU A 40 6.11 8.78 19.74
CA GLU A 40 5.35 8.70 21.00
C GLU A 40 4.79 10.05 21.41
N SER A 41 5.64 11.07 21.42
CA SER A 41 5.29 12.44 21.77
C SER A 41 4.26 13.04 20.80
N GLU A 42 4.42 12.81 19.50
CA GLU A 42 3.48 13.29 18.47
C GLU A 42 2.12 12.61 18.58
N LEU A 43 2.09 11.29 18.75
CA LEU A 43 0.81 10.56 18.83
C LEU A 43 0.03 10.86 20.09
N PHE A 44 0.68 10.71 21.26
CA PHE A 44 -0.01 10.75 22.55
C PHE A 44 0.05 12.11 23.23
N GLY A 45 0.96 12.99 22.79
CA GLY A 45 1.25 14.25 23.46
C GLY A 45 2.13 14.08 24.70
N HIS A 46 2.56 15.17 25.29
CA HIS A 46 3.35 15.17 26.53
C HIS A 46 3.04 16.40 27.40
N VAL A 47 3.25 16.26 28.69
CA VAL A 47 3.24 17.39 29.62
C VAL A 47 4.64 17.97 29.78
N ARG A 48 4.72 19.23 30.17
CA ARG A 48 5.99 19.89 30.47
C ARG A 48 6.79 19.07 31.49
N GLY A 49 8.07 18.83 31.20
CA GLY A 49 8.96 18.07 32.06
C GLY A 49 8.86 16.55 31.92
N ALA A 50 8.10 16.02 30.97
CA ALA A 50 7.95 14.57 30.76
C ALA A 50 9.26 13.87 30.34
N PHE A 51 10.14 14.58 29.65
CA PHE A 51 11.48 14.11 29.24
C PHE A 51 12.43 15.31 29.07
N THR A 52 13.72 15.04 28.89
CA THR A 52 14.74 16.08 28.62
C THR A 52 14.44 16.78 27.31
N GLY A 53 14.07 18.06 27.35
CA GLY A 53 13.64 18.84 26.19
C GLY A 53 12.13 19.15 26.15
N ALA A 54 11.30 18.55 27.00
CA ALA A 54 9.87 18.89 27.11
C ALA A 54 9.67 20.23 27.83
N THR A 55 9.93 21.33 27.13
CA THR A 55 9.85 22.71 27.70
C THR A 55 8.41 23.22 27.81
N SER A 56 7.47 22.70 27.04
CA SER A 56 6.04 23.03 27.01
C SER A 56 5.19 21.76 27.01
N THR A 57 3.90 21.89 27.26
CA THR A 57 2.92 20.83 27.07
C THR A 57 2.53 20.80 25.59
N HIS A 58 2.44 19.59 25.00
CA HIS A 58 2.05 19.37 23.61
C HIS A 58 0.84 18.42 23.55
N ALA A 59 -0.21 18.85 22.86
CA ALA A 59 -1.35 17.99 22.58
C ALA A 59 -1.01 17.01 21.44
N GLY A 60 -1.22 15.70 21.67
CA GLY A 60 -0.92 14.68 20.67
C GLY A 60 -1.94 14.64 19.52
N LEU A 61 -1.54 14.01 18.41
CA LEU A 61 -2.36 13.84 17.21
C LEU A 61 -3.64 13.02 17.46
N ILE A 62 -3.63 12.10 18.43
CA ILE A 62 -4.84 11.37 18.87
C ILE A 62 -5.88 12.37 19.40
N GLN A 63 -5.48 13.33 20.21
CA GLN A 63 -6.37 14.36 20.73
C GLN A 63 -6.80 15.34 19.63
N ALA A 64 -5.90 15.69 18.71
CA ALA A 64 -6.21 16.53 17.56
C ALA A 64 -7.20 15.89 16.57
N ALA A 65 -7.29 14.55 16.57
CA ALA A 65 -8.24 13.79 15.74
C ALA A 65 -9.61 13.56 16.39
N ASP A 66 -9.83 14.14 17.59
CA ASP A 66 -11.11 13.96 18.30
C ASP A 66 -12.30 14.46 17.48
N GLY A 67 -13.38 13.70 17.46
CA GLY A 67 -14.54 13.91 16.59
C GLY A 67 -14.35 13.53 15.12
N GLY A 68 -13.13 13.20 14.69
CA GLY A 68 -12.74 12.95 13.32
C GLY A 68 -12.15 11.58 13.03
N THR A 69 -11.13 11.55 12.20
CA THR A 69 -10.42 10.34 11.76
C THR A 69 -8.91 10.50 11.93
N LEU A 70 -8.29 9.52 12.59
CA LEU A 70 -6.85 9.36 12.66
C LEU A 70 -6.42 8.31 11.61
N PHE A 71 -5.55 8.69 10.69
CA PHE A 71 -4.94 7.81 9.71
C PHE A 71 -3.51 7.48 10.10
N LEU A 72 -3.25 6.20 10.35
CA LEU A 72 -1.93 5.66 10.71
C LEU A 72 -1.34 4.99 9.46
N ASP A 73 -0.48 5.71 8.75
CA ASP A 73 0.24 5.14 7.62
C ASP A 73 1.46 4.36 8.12
N GLU A 74 1.76 3.26 7.45
CA GLU A 74 2.83 2.30 7.78
C GLU A 74 2.74 1.82 9.25
N ILE A 75 1.54 1.39 9.68
CA ILE A 75 1.30 0.89 11.05
C ILE A 75 2.19 -0.31 11.40
N GLY A 76 2.62 -1.10 10.41
CA GLY A 76 3.54 -2.22 10.58
C GLY A 76 4.95 -1.83 11.02
N ASP A 77 5.30 -0.54 10.94
CA ASP A 77 6.57 0.01 11.41
C ASP A 77 6.50 0.56 12.84
N MET A 78 5.31 0.53 13.46
CA MET A 78 5.12 1.05 14.81
C MET A 78 5.88 0.21 15.84
N PRO A 79 6.71 0.81 16.72
CA PRO A 79 7.41 0.09 17.78
C PRO A 79 6.47 -0.66 18.71
N PRO A 80 6.82 -1.86 19.21
CA PRO A 80 5.96 -2.67 20.08
C PRO A 80 5.47 -1.93 21.35
N ALA A 81 6.29 -1.05 21.90
CA ALA A 81 5.91 -0.25 23.07
C ALA A 81 4.75 0.72 22.76
N LEU A 82 4.73 1.29 21.56
CA LEU A 82 3.66 2.20 21.12
C LEU A 82 2.39 1.45 20.71
N GLN A 83 2.53 0.23 20.20
CA GLN A 83 1.40 -0.66 19.91
C GLN A 83 0.56 -0.92 21.19
N ILE A 84 1.21 -1.12 22.33
CA ILE A 84 0.53 -1.29 23.64
C ILE A 84 -0.25 -0.04 24.02
N LYS A 85 0.34 1.13 23.85
CA LYS A 85 -0.32 2.41 24.16
C LYS A 85 -1.49 2.69 23.22
N LEU A 86 -1.32 2.43 21.93
CA LEU A 86 -2.40 2.57 20.95
C LEU A 86 -3.57 1.62 21.28
N LEU A 87 -3.30 0.38 21.62
CA LEU A 87 -4.33 -0.58 22.03
C LEU A 87 -5.15 -0.07 23.22
N ARG A 88 -4.48 0.51 24.22
CA ARG A 88 -5.19 1.12 25.37
C ARG A 88 -6.10 2.27 24.93
N VAL A 89 -5.64 3.15 24.05
CA VAL A 89 -6.49 4.24 23.51
C VAL A 89 -7.72 3.68 22.82
N LEU A 90 -7.57 2.59 22.04
CA LEU A 90 -8.67 1.94 21.33
C LEU A 90 -9.69 1.27 22.27
N GLN A 91 -9.21 0.76 23.41
CA GLN A 91 -10.04 0.08 24.42
C GLN A 91 -10.74 1.07 25.34
N GLU A 92 -9.98 2.03 25.90
CA GLU A 92 -10.44 2.98 26.91
C GLU A 92 -11.15 4.19 26.31
N ARG A 93 -10.98 4.43 24.98
CA ARG A 93 -11.42 5.65 24.29
C ARG A 93 -10.92 6.92 25.00
N ALA A 94 -9.70 6.87 25.47
CA ALA A 94 -9.04 7.97 26.16
C ALA A 94 -7.55 7.93 25.87
N VAL A 95 -6.94 9.10 25.74
CA VAL A 95 -5.50 9.27 25.55
C VAL A 95 -4.87 9.79 26.84
N ARG A 96 -3.68 9.27 27.16
CA ARG A 96 -2.89 9.75 28.29
C ARG A 96 -1.56 10.28 27.78
N PRO A 97 -1.32 11.62 27.93
CA PRO A 97 -0.05 12.21 27.53
C PRO A 97 1.14 11.65 28.29
N VAL A 98 2.31 11.63 27.66
CA VAL A 98 3.57 11.22 28.32
C VAL A 98 3.86 12.09 29.51
N GLY A 99 4.18 11.45 30.65
CA GLY A 99 4.41 12.14 31.92
C GLY A 99 3.14 12.53 32.67
N SER A 100 1.92 12.28 32.13
CA SER A 100 0.66 12.58 32.83
C SER A 100 0.00 11.31 33.37
N THR A 101 -0.69 11.46 34.51
CA THR A 101 -1.60 10.44 35.07
C THR A 101 -3.04 10.65 34.61
N GLN A 102 -3.36 11.83 34.10
CA GLN A 102 -4.70 12.18 33.63
C GLN A 102 -4.94 11.65 32.22
N ALA A 103 -6.10 11.02 32.01
CA ALA A 103 -6.56 10.57 30.72
C ALA A 103 -7.63 11.53 30.19
N SER A 104 -7.55 11.90 28.91
CA SER A 104 -8.53 12.73 28.21
C SER A 104 -9.38 11.84 27.30
N PRO A 105 -10.71 11.85 27.40
CA PRO A 105 -11.57 11.07 26.52
C PRO A 105 -11.42 11.52 25.08
N VAL A 106 -11.49 10.56 24.13
CA VAL A 106 -11.41 10.82 22.70
C VAL A 106 -12.41 9.94 21.95
N ASN A 107 -13.06 10.51 20.95
CA ASN A 107 -14.01 9.82 20.08
C ASN A 107 -13.54 9.91 18.62
N LEU A 108 -12.68 9.03 18.18
CA LEU A 108 -12.11 9.06 16.85
C LEU A 108 -12.34 7.74 16.08
N ARG A 109 -12.32 7.83 14.75
CA ARG A 109 -12.23 6.68 13.85
C ARG A 109 -10.78 6.45 13.48
N ILE A 110 -10.33 5.20 13.52
CA ILE A 110 -8.98 4.84 13.05
C ILE A 110 -9.08 4.21 11.67
N LEU A 111 -8.22 4.68 10.78
CA LEU A 111 -7.84 4.02 9.53
C LEU A 111 -6.35 3.73 9.61
N SER A 112 -5.94 2.53 9.23
CA SER A 112 -4.53 2.14 9.22
C SER A 112 -4.14 1.62 7.84
N ALA A 113 -2.91 1.88 7.44
CA ALA A 113 -2.34 1.36 6.20
C ALA A 113 -0.95 0.81 6.44
N THR A 114 -0.57 -0.19 5.65
CA THR A 114 0.78 -0.74 5.63
C THR A 114 1.06 -1.43 4.30
N HIS A 115 2.32 -1.50 3.91
CA HIS A 115 2.82 -2.32 2.82
C HIS A 115 3.35 -3.68 3.31
N ARG A 116 3.53 -3.85 4.63
CA ARG A 116 4.03 -5.09 5.23
C ARG A 116 2.92 -6.12 5.38
N ASN A 117 3.30 -7.40 5.28
CA ASN A 117 2.44 -8.48 5.70
C ASN A 117 2.40 -8.52 7.24
N LEU A 118 1.25 -8.14 7.80
CA LEU A 118 1.08 -8.13 9.26
C LEU A 118 1.03 -9.54 9.86
N GLU A 119 0.61 -10.55 9.11
CA GLU A 119 0.59 -11.95 9.57
C GLU A 119 2.02 -12.48 9.78
N ASP A 120 2.94 -12.15 8.86
CA ASP A 120 4.37 -12.44 9.04
C ASP A 120 4.95 -11.68 10.24
N ALA A 121 4.55 -10.42 10.44
CA ALA A 121 4.98 -9.62 11.58
C ALA A 121 4.46 -10.16 12.92
N LEU A 122 3.25 -10.75 12.96
CA LEU A 122 2.71 -11.49 14.11
C LEU A 122 3.57 -12.72 14.43
N GLY A 123 3.87 -13.54 13.41
CA GLY A 123 4.68 -14.74 13.57
C GLY A 123 6.09 -14.46 14.10
N ASN A 124 6.64 -13.30 13.77
CA ASN A 124 7.98 -12.84 14.22
C ASN A 124 7.95 -12.03 15.53
N GLY A 125 6.80 -11.83 16.15
CA GLY A 125 6.65 -11.03 17.37
C GLY A 125 6.89 -9.52 17.20
N GLN A 126 6.93 -9.02 15.96
CA GLN A 126 7.11 -7.60 15.64
C GLN A 126 5.80 -6.81 15.74
N PHE A 127 4.67 -7.48 15.59
CA PHE A 127 3.34 -6.90 15.74
C PHE A 127 2.53 -7.69 16.78
N ARG A 128 1.74 -7.00 17.59
CA ARG A 128 0.94 -7.65 18.64
C ARG A 128 -0.37 -8.18 18.09
N GLU A 129 -0.72 -9.37 18.48
CA GLU A 129 -1.95 -10.04 18.06
C GLU A 129 -3.22 -9.30 18.54
N ASP A 130 -3.21 -8.80 19.79
CA ASP A 130 -4.34 -8.06 20.37
C ASP A 130 -4.64 -6.75 19.63
N LEU A 131 -3.62 -6.03 19.18
CA LEU A 131 -3.78 -4.84 18.35
C LEU A 131 -4.25 -5.20 16.95
N TYR A 132 -3.69 -6.25 16.35
CA TYR A 132 -4.08 -6.71 15.01
C TYR A 132 -5.57 -6.96 14.92
N TYR A 133 -6.14 -7.79 15.80
CA TYR A 133 -7.58 -8.06 15.78
C TYR A 133 -8.45 -6.84 16.09
N ARG A 134 -7.89 -5.83 16.74
CA ARG A 134 -8.62 -4.61 17.04
C ARG A 134 -8.70 -3.64 15.86
N ILE A 135 -7.67 -3.61 15.00
CA ILE A 135 -7.61 -2.72 13.82
C ILE A 135 -8.06 -3.42 12.54
N ASN A 136 -7.87 -4.73 12.41
CA ASN A 136 -8.21 -5.51 11.21
C ASN A 136 -9.66 -6.01 11.24
N VAL A 137 -10.62 -5.09 11.35
CA VAL A 137 -12.06 -5.41 11.30
C VAL A 137 -12.55 -5.46 9.85
N VAL A 138 -12.08 -4.54 9.01
CA VAL A 138 -12.36 -4.49 7.57
C VAL A 138 -11.05 -4.22 6.85
N SER A 139 -10.64 -5.13 5.98
CA SER A 139 -9.47 -4.97 5.14
C SER A 139 -9.85 -4.58 3.71
N LEU A 140 -9.10 -3.64 3.15
CA LEU A 140 -9.20 -3.21 1.76
C LEU A 140 -7.82 -3.34 1.12
N ASP A 141 -7.74 -4.08 0.02
CA ASP A 141 -6.49 -4.25 -0.72
C ASP A 141 -6.47 -3.32 -1.93
N LEU A 142 -5.39 -2.52 -2.02
CA LEU A 142 -5.14 -1.70 -3.20
C LEU A 142 -4.19 -2.48 -4.11
N PRO A 143 -4.65 -2.87 -5.30
CA PRO A 143 -3.79 -3.55 -6.25
C PRO A 143 -2.65 -2.62 -6.71
N PRO A 144 -1.47 -3.19 -7.02
CA PRO A 144 -0.38 -2.45 -7.62
C PRO A 144 -0.79 -1.91 -9.00
N LEU A 145 -0.12 -0.84 -9.45
CA LEU A 145 -0.45 -0.19 -10.73
C LEU A 145 -0.26 -1.15 -11.93
N ALA A 146 0.59 -2.15 -11.79
CA ALA A 146 0.80 -3.19 -12.79
C ALA A 146 -0.43 -4.07 -13.05
N GLU A 147 -1.34 -4.18 -12.08
CA GLU A 147 -2.60 -4.96 -12.17
C GLU A 147 -3.79 -4.12 -12.64
N ARG A 148 -3.65 -2.78 -12.73
CA ARG A 148 -4.66 -1.83 -13.21
C ARG A 148 -4.10 -0.90 -14.28
N ARG A 149 -3.52 -1.48 -15.32
CA ARG A 149 -2.83 -0.72 -16.38
C ARG A 149 -3.74 0.21 -17.16
N GLU A 150 -5.03 -0.10 -17.22
CA GLU A 150 -6.06 0.75 -17.82
C GLU A 150 -6.21 2.12 -17.12
N ASP A 151 -5.83 2.22 -15.84
CA ASP A 151 -5.87 3.48 -15.10
C ASP A 151 -4.71 4.41 -15.46
N ILE A 152 -3.59 3.88 -16.01
CA ILE A 152 -2.36 4.62 -16.24
C ILE A 152 -2.58 5.83 -17.14
N PRO A 153 -3.25 5.74 -18.30
CA PRO A 153 -3.49 6.90 -19.16
C PRO A 153 -4.31 8.00 -18.46
N LEU A 154 -5.37 7.61 -17.74
CA LEU A 154 -6.22 8.55 -17.02
C LEU A 154 -5.47 9.26 -15.89
N LEU A 155 -4.66 8.53 -15.12
CA LEU A 155 -3.82 9.09 -14.08
C LEU A 155 -2.75 10.02 -14.64
N ALA A 156 -2.08 9.61 -15.72
CA ALA A 156 -1.05 10.41 -16.38
C ALA A 156 -1.60 11.75 -16.89
N GLU A 157 -2.76 11.74 -17.57
CA GLU A 157 -3.42 12.94 -18.04
C GLU A 157 -3.90 13.84 -16.88
N HIS A 158 -4.44 13.26 -15.81
CA HIS A 158 -4.85 14.00 -14.63
C HIS A 158 -3.66 14.71 -13.98
N PHE A 159 -2.55 14.00 -13.78
CA PHE A 159 -1.34 14.58 -13.22
C PHE A 159 -0.77 15.67 -14.12
N LEU A 160 -0.67 15.40 -15.42
CA LEU A 160 -0.15 16.38 -16.39
C LEU A 160 -0.94 17.68 -16.35
N ARG A 161 -2.28 17.61 -16.41
CA ARG A 161 -3.16 18.79 -16.31
C ARG A 161 -2.98 19.57 -15.01
N THR A 162 -2.85 18.87 -13.90
CA THR A 162 -2.65 19.49 -12.59
C THR A 162 -1.30 20.18 -12.50
N LEU A 163 -0.24 19.51 -12.96
CA LEU A 163 1.12 20.02 -12.93
C LEU A 163 1.33 21.15 -13.93
N ALA A 164 0.76 21.06 -15.15
CA ALA A 164 0.82 22.11 -16.15
C ALA A 164 0.22 23.42 -15.62
N ARG A 165 -0.95 23.35 -14.96
CA ARG A 165 -1.55 24.51 -14.29
C ARG A 165 -0.66 25.06 -13.18
N ARG A 166 -0.09 24.19 -12.34
CA ARG A 166 0.77 24.58 -11.22
C ARG A 166 2.05 25.27 -11.67
N TYR A 167 2.64 24.83 -12.79
CA TYR A 167 3.89 25.35 -13.34
C TYR A 167 3.70 26.43 -14.41
N GLY A 168 2.45 26.78 -14.75
CA GLY A 168 2.15 27.75 -15.81
C GLY A 168 2.67 27.30 -17.19
N LYS A 169 2.65 25.99 -17.47
CA LYS A 169 3.12 25.39 -18.72
C LYS A 169 1.96 25.22 -19.70
N ASP A 170 2.20 25.51 -20.97
CA ASP A 170 1.26 25.21 -22.04
C ASP A 170 1.48 23.78 -22.57
N VAL A 171 1.19 22.80 -21.68
CA VAL A 171 1.24 21.38 -21.99
C VAL A 171 -0.16 20.82 -21.82
N ASN A 172 -0.74 20.33 -22.93
CA ASN A 172 -2.16 20.02 -23.01
C ASN A 172 -2.44 18.51 -22.98
N GLY A 173 -1.44 17.65 -23.23
CA GLY A 173 -1.61 16.20 -23.26
C GLY A 173 -0.33 15.46 -23.63
N PHE A 174 -0.49 14.16 -23.80
CA PHE A 174 0.54 13.27 -24.32
C PHE A 174 0.23 12.91 -25.78
N ALA A 175 1.26 12.64 -26.58
CA ALA A 175 1.11 11.96 -27.85
C ALA A 175 0.62 10.51 -27.61
N ALA A 176 -0.11 9.92 -28.56
CA ALA A 176 -0.71 8.59 -28.39
C ALA A 176 0.34 7.50 -28.10
N ASP A 177 1.47 7.53 -28.79
CA ASP A 177 2.61 6.63 -28.60
C ASP A 177 3.32 6.85 -27.25
N ALA A 178 3.25 8.06 -26.69
CA ALA A 178 3.75 8.37 -25.35
C ALA A 178 2.87 7.74 -24.26
N LEU A 179 1.53 7.80 -24.40
CA LEU A 179 0.59 7.13 -23.49
C LEU A 179 0.74 5.61 -23.55
N GLU A 180 0.89 5.04 -24.74
CA GLU A 180 1.15 3.62 -24.89
C GLU A 180 2.44 3.20 -24.16
N THR A 181 3.51 3.98 -24.30
CA THR A 181 4.78 3.74 -23.60
C THR A 181 4.60 3.75 -22.08
N LEU A 182 3.81 4.69 -21.55
CA LEU A 182 3.48 4.71 -20.11
C LEU A 182 2.68 3.47 -19.71
N ALA A 183 1.68 3.06 -20.49
CA ALA A 183 0.79 1.94 -20.16
C ALA A 183 1.52 0.58 -20.13
N ILE A 184 2.50 0.37 -21.02
CA ILE A 184 3.27 -0.90 -21.07
C ILE A 184 4.45 -0.93 -20.10
N SER A 185 4.85 0.21 -19.53
CA SER A 185 5.98 0.31 -18.62
C SER A 185 5.73 -0.39 -17.29
N GLN A 186 6.83 -0.74 -16.61
CA GLN A 186 6.78 -1.28 -15.26
C GLN A 186 6.80 -0.13 -14.24
N TRP A 187 5.95 -0.23 -13.24
CA TRP A 187 5.79 0.79 -12.21
C TRP A 187 6.05 0.24 -10.80
N PRO A 188 7.31 -0.14 -10.46
CA PRO A 188 7.63 -0.68 -9.13
C PRO A 188 7.32 0.31 -7.98
N GLY A 189 7.35 1.61 -8.24
CA GLY A 189 6.93 2.66 -7.30
C GLY A 189 5.48 3.10 -7.48
N ASN A 190 4.68 2.33 -8.23
CA ASN A 190 3.25 2.53 -8.41
C ASN A 190 2.88 3.96 -8.86
N VAL A 191 1.79 4.51 -8.34
CA VAL A 191 1.27 5.84 -8.68
C VAL A 191 2.25 6.96 -8.32
N ARG A 192 3.06 6.78 -7.26
CA ARG A 192 4.10 7.76 -6.87
C ARG A 192 5.16 7.89 -7.96
N GLN A 193 5.61 6.78 -8.51
CA GLN A 193 6.58 6.79 -9.61
C GLN A 193 5.98 7.38 -10.88
N LEU A 194 4.74 7.00 -11.24
CA LEU A 194 4.04 7.59 -12.37
C LEU A 194 3.94 9.10 -12.24
N HIS A 195 3.54 9.61 -11.06
CA HIS A 195 3.48 11.06 -10.80
C HIS A 195 4.84 11.74 -11.01
N ASN A 196 5.93 11.17 -10.49
CA ASN A 196 7.28 11.73 -10.65
C ASN A 196 7.72 11.78 -12.13
N VAL A 197 7.42 10.72 -12.91
CA VAL A 197 7.69 10.69 -14.35
C VAL A 197 6.91 11.79 -15.06
N VAL A 198 5.61 11.93 -14.77
CA VAL A 198 4.75 12.95 -15.36
C VAL A 198 5.20 14.35 -14.97
N GLU A 199 5.64 14.56 -13.74
CA GLU A 199 6.19 15.83 -13.26
C GLU A 199 7.46 16.20 -14.04
N GLN A 200 8.37 15.24 -14.21
CA GLN A 200 9.60 15.43 -14.98
C GLN A 200 9.33 15.76 -16.43
N VAL A 201 8.43 15.03 -17.10
CA VAL A 201 8.10 15.33 -18.51
C VAL A 201 7.37 16.65 -18.66
N CYS A 202 6.50 17.02 -17.73
CA CYS A 202 5.83 18.31 -17.71
C CYS A 202 6.85 19.45 -17.57
N ALA A 203 7.79 19.33 -16.64
CA ALA A 203 8.83 20.35 -16.42
C ALA A 203 9.73 20.53 -17.64
N LEU A 204 10.09 19.45 -18.33
CA LEU A 204 11.00 19.45 -19.48
C LEU A 204 10.32 19.65 -20.82
N SER A 205 8.98 19.58 -20.88
CA SER A 205 8.25 19.76 -22.15
C SER A 205 8.36 21.22 -22.66
N THR A 206 8.61 21.34 -23.95
CA THR A 206 8.65 22.61 -24.72
C THR A 206 7.53 22.65 -25.76
N THR A 207 6.72 21.60 -25.84
CA THR A 207 5.65 21.46 -26.85
C THR A 207 4.31 21.19 -26.11
N PRO A 208 3.16 21.55 -26.70
CA PRO A 208 1.85 21.32 -26.12
C PRO A 208 1.51 19.85 -25.91
N LEU A 209 2.10 18.95 -26.71
CA LEU A 209 1.97 17.50 -26.56
C LEU A 209 3.31 16.91 -26.16
N VAL A 210 3.31 16.12 -25.08
CA VAL A 210 4.48 15.39 -24.61
C VAL A 210 4.82 14.26 -25.58
N PRO A 211 6.01 14.28 -26.23
CA PRO A 211 6.40 13.23 -27.17
C PRO A 211 6.90 11.97 -26.43
N ARG A 212 6.81 10.82 -27.09
CA ARG A 212 7.32 9.51 -26.61
C ARG A 212 8.78 9.58 -26.16
N SER A 213 9.65 10.24 -26.93
CA SER A 213 11.09 10.34 -26.61
C SER A 213 11.37 10.98 -25.26
N LEU A 214 10.53 11.94 -24.83
CA LEU A 214 10.64 12.58 -23.52
C LEU A 214 10.22 11.64 -22.40
N VAL A 215 9.14 10.86 -22.60
CA VAL A 215 8.69 9.83 -21.66
C VAL A 215 9.76 8.74 -21.48
N GLU A 216 10.30 8.21 -22.58
CA GLU A 216 11.37 7.20 -22.53
C GLU A 216 12.61 7.72 -21.78
N ARG A 217 12.97 8.99 -21.99
CA ARG A 217 14.08 9.62 -21.26
C ARG A 217 13.79 9.72 -19.76
N ALA A 218 12.58 10.12 -19.39
CA ALA A 218 12.18 10.22 -18.00
C ALA A 218 12.12 8.85 -17.30
N LEU A 219 11.65 7.81 -17.99
CA LEU A 219 11.65 6.45 -17.48
C LEU A 219 13.07 5.91 -17.22
N ARG A 220 14.03 6.21 -18.11
CA ARG A 220 15.45 5.81 -17.93
C ARG A 220 16.14 6.60 -16.83
N ALA A 221 15.76 7.85 -16.60
CA ALA A 221 16.34 8.72 -15.59
C ALA A 221 15.84 8.45 -14.17
N GLN A 222 14.78 7.63 -14.01
CA GLN A 222 14.33 7.23 -12.70
C GLN A 222 15.45 6.43 -12.03
N PRO A 223 15.88 6.82 -10.82
CA PRO A 223 16.79 5.97 -10.07
C PRO A 223 16.08 4.62 -9.93
N ILE A 224 16.71 3.58 -10.42
CA ILE A 224 16.40 2.24 -9.97
C ILE A 224 16.58 2.35 -8.46
N GLU A 225 15.50 2.28 -7.67
CA GLU A 225 15.67 2.05 -6.23
C GLU A 225 16.65 0.89 -6.17
N ALA A 226 17.84 1.19 -5.69
CA ALA A 226 18.88 0.18 -5.59
C ALA A 226 18.42 -0.75 -4.47
N LEU A 227 17.52 -1.67 -4.85
CA LEU A 227 17.19 -2.82 -4.01
C LEU A 227 18.52 -3.44 -3.61
N SER A 228 18.70 -3.74 -2.36
CA SER A 228 19.83 -4.58 -1.96
C SER A 228 19.81 -5.86 -2.80
N TYR A 229 20.94 -6.46 -3.04
CA TYR A 229 21.01 -7.73 -3.79
C TYR A 229 20.02 -8.77 -3.24
N ALA A 230 19.83 -8.80 -1.92
CA ALA A 230 18.89 -9.70 -1.26
C ALA A 230 17.44 -9.41 -1.65
N GLU A 231 17.01 -8.16 -1.65
CA GLU A 231 15.66 -7.73 -2.03
C GLU A 231 15.40 -7.93 -3.51
N ALA A 232 16.34 -7.58 -4.37
CA ALA A 232 16.25 -7.80 -5.80
C ALA A 232 16.11 -9.29 -6.14
N LYS A 233 16.90 -10.14 -5.48
CA LYS A 233 16.84 -11.59 -5.61
C LYS A 233 15.49 -12.14 -5.14
N GLN A 234 15.03 -11.72 -3.96
CA GLN A 234 13.76 -12.15 -3.39
C GLN A 234 12.57 -11.78 -4.29
N ARG A 235 12.58 -10.55 -4.83
CA ARG A 235 11.55 -10.06 -5.75
C ARG A 235 11.57 -10.84 -7.07
N PHE A 236 12.76 -11.10 -7.63
CA PHE A 236 12.90 -11.90 -8.83
C PHE A 236 12.40 -13.34 -8.62
N GLU A 237 12.85 -13.99 -7.54
CA GLU A 237 12.42 -15.35 -7.20
C GLU A 237 10.90 -15.45 -7.05
N ARG A 238 10.29 -14.51 -6.31
CA ARG A 238 8.84 -14.48 -6.11
C ARG A 238 8.07 -14.34 -7.43
N ASN A 239 8.46 -13.37 -8.26
CA ASN A 239 7.80 -13.14 -9.56
C ASN A 239 7.96 -14.34 -10.49
N TYR A 240 9.13 -14.95 -10.52
CA TYR A 240 9.40 -16.15 -11.32
C TYR A 240 8.52 -17.33 -10.89
N LEU A 241 8.39 -17.57 -9.58
CA LEU A 241 7.52 -18.62 -9.06
C LEU A 241 6.04 -18.39 -9.42
N ILE A 242 5.55 -17.14 -9.30
CA ILE A 242 4.19 -16.77 -9.71
C ILE A 242 3.97 -17.05 -11.21
N GLN A 243 4.91 -16.67 -12.07
CA GLN A 243 4.80 -16.93 -13.51
C GLN A 243 4.76 -18.43 -13.81
N LEU A 244 5.58 -19.25 -13.15
CA LEU A 244 5.55 -20.68 -13.31
C LEU A 244 4.23 -21.32 -12.86
N LEU A 245 3.68 -20.87 -11.72
CA LEU A 245 2.38 -21.34 -11.25
C LEU A 245 1.25 -20.94 -12.19
N LYS A 246 1.27 -19.74 -12.76
CA LYS A 246 0.31 -19.30 -13.79
C LYS A 246 0.42 -20.16 -15.05
N LEU A 247 1.62 -20.39 -15.56
CA LEU A 247 1.87 -21.21 -16.77
C LEU A 247 1.44 -22.66 -16.59
N THR A 248 1.54 -23.20 -15.38
CA THR A 248 1.21 -24.61 -15.09
C THR A 248 -0.14 -24.79 -14.41
N ALA A 249 -0.99 -23.74 -14.40
CA ALA A 249 -2.30 -23.78 -13.75
C ALA A 249 -2.23 -24.33 -12.30
N GLY A 250 -1.22 -23.93 -11.52
CA GLY A 250 -1.01 -24.40 -10.16
C GLY A 250 -0.49 -25.84 -10.02
N ASN A 251 -0.09 -26.48 -11.12
CA ASN A 251 0.55 -27.82 -11.06
C ASN A 251 2.01 -27.70 -10.62
N VAL A 252 2.26 -27.99 -9.35
CA VAL A 252 3.59 -27.84 -8.73
C VAL A 252 4.63 -28.79 -9.34
N THR A 253 4.23 -29.96 -9.85
CA THR A 253 5.16 -30.93 -10.44
C THR A 253 5.70 -30.40 -11.78
N ASP A 254 4.84 -29.85 -12.62
CA ASP A 254 5.23 -29.25 -13.90
C ASP A 254 5.99 -27.93 -13.69
N ALA A 255 5.58 -27.12 -12.72
CA ALA A 255 6.29 -25.90 -12.35
C ALA A 255 7.72 -26.18 -11.85
N ALA A 256 7.90 -27.20 -11.02
CA ALA A 256 9.21 -27.64 -10.55
C ALA A 256 10.10 -28.13 -11.71
N ARG A 257 9.53 -28.89 -12.65
CA ARG A 257 10.24 -29.35 -13.84
C ARG A 257 10.68 -28.17 -14.73
N LEU A 258 9.82 -27.18 -14.95
CA LEU A 258 10.16 -25.97 -15.71
C LEU A 258 11.23 -25.13 -15.02
N ALA A 259 11.28 -25.17 -13.69
CA ALA A 259 12.29 -24.48 -12.88
C ALA A 259 13.62 -25.23 -12.78
N ASP A 260 13.74 -26.41 -13.39
CA ASP A 260 14.89 -27.32 -13.23
C ASP A 260 15.21 -27.60 -11.74
N ARG A 261 14.15 -27.86 -10.96
CA ARG A 261 14.20 -28.15 -9.51
C ARG A 261 13.40 -29.40 -9.18
N ASN A 262 13.79 -30.07 -8.10
CA ASN A 262 12.96 -31.15 -7.59
C ASN A 262 11.72 -30.58 -6.86
N ARG A 263 10.66 -31.39 -6.78
CA ARG A 263 9.36 -30.98 -6.20
C ARG A 263 9.50 -30.49 -4.76
N THR A 264 10.36 -31.10 -3.96
CA THR A 264 10.54 -30.76 -2.54
C THR A 264 11.23 -29.39 -2.38
N GLU A 265 12.25 -29.09 -3.19
CA GLU A 265 12.91 -27.79 -3.23
C GLU A 265 11.96 -26.69 -3.72
N PHE A 266 11.14 -27.00 -4.72
CA PHE A 266 10.15 -26.04 -5.23
C PHE A 266 9.10 -25.70 -4.18
N TYR A 267 8.59 -26.67 -3.41
CA TYR A 267 7.71 -26.41 -2.28
C TYR A 267 8.37 -25.53 -1.20
N ARG A 268 9.63 -25.77 -0.87
CA ARG A 268 10.39 -24.93 0.08
C ARG A 268 10.53 -23.48 -0.42
N LEU A 269 10.73 -23.29 -1.74
CA LEU A 269 10.76 -21.96 -2.35
C LEU A 269 9.38 -21.29 -2.25
N LEU A 270 8.29 -21.98 -2.57
CA LEU A 270 6.94 -21.45 -2.42
C LEU A 270 6.66 -20.99 -0.98
N GLN A 271 6.98 -21.84 0.01
CA GLN A 271 6.81 -21.49 1.42
C GLN A 271 7.65 -20.29 1.83
N ARG A 272 8.93 -20.20 1.39
CA ARG A 272 9.82 -19.07 1.66
C ARG A 272 9.24 -17.75 1.16
N HIS A 273 8.51 -17.76 0.05
CA HIS A 273 7.91 -16.58 -0.57
C HIS A 273 6.42 -16.40 -0.26
N GLY A 274 5.86 -17.18 0.69
CA GLY A 274 4.45 -17.10 1.09
C GLY A 274 3.47 -17.37 -0.06
N LEU A 275 3.83 -18.27 -0.99
CA LEU A 275 3.02 -18.61 -2.16
C LEU A 275 2.33 -19.95 -1.98
N SER A 276 1.02 -19.97 -2.23
CA SER A 276 0.21 -21.20 -2.31
C SER A 276 -0.16 -21.49 -3.77
N PRO A 277 -0.16 -22.76 -4.20
CA PRO A 277 -0.56 -23.12 -5.56
C PRO A 277 -2.08 -23.15 -5.78
N GLU A 278 -2.90 -23.17 -4.71
CA GLU A 278 -4.37 -23.30 -4.81
C GLU A 278 -5.04 -22.18 -5.62
N PRO A 279 -4.74 -20.89 -5.42
CA PRO A 279 -5.36 -19.81 -6.17
C PRO A 279 -5.18 -19.93 -7.69
N PHE A 280 -4.04 -20.48 -8.11
CA PHE A 280 -3.71 -20.63 -9.53
C PHE A 280 -4.37 -21.85 -10.20
N ARG A 281 -5.01 -22.74 -9.43
CA ARG A 281 -5.81 -23.87 -9.94
C ARG A 281 -7.23 -23.46 -10.27
N ALA A 282 -7.78 -22.50 -9.55
CA ALA A 282 -9.18 -22.07 -9.70
C ALA A 282 -9.45 -21.23 -10.97
N GLU A 283 -8.43 -20.54 -11.51
CA GLU A 283 -8.57 -19.72 -12.72
C GLU A 283 -8.74 -20.51 -14.04
N ASN A 284 -8.60 -21.84 -14.04
CA ASN A 284 -8.60 -22.67 -15.25
C ASN A 284 -9.62 -23.81 -15.26
N GLN A 285 -10.70 -23.75 -14.47
CA GLN A 285 -11.85 -24.62 -14.69
C GLN A 285 -12.88 -23.88 -15.55
N PRO A 286 -13.05 -24.23 -16.83
CA PRO A 286 -14.25 -23.82 -17.56
C PRO A 286 -15.46 -24.48 -16.89
N ASP A 287 -16.56 -23.74 -16.76
CA ASP A 287 -17.86 -24.18 -16.27
C ASP A 287 -18.37 -25.40 -17.08
N GLU A 288 -18.03 -26.60 -16.65
CA GLU A 288 -18.59 -27.87 -17.14
C GLU A 288 -19.73 -28.36 -16.24
N GLU A 289 -20.67 -27.47 -15.89
CA GLU A 289 -21.89 -27.89 -15.21
C GLU A 289 -23.14 -27.18 -15.74
N GLN A 290 -23.42 -27.35 -17.03
CA GLN A 290 -24.78 -27.09 -17.56
C GLN A 290 -25.03 -27.90 -18.85
N THR A 291 -24.97 -29.23 -18.79
CA THR A 291 -25.63 -30.08 -19.81
C THR A 291 -25.96 -31.47 -19.22
N ARG A 292 -26.89 -31.52 -18.25
CA ARG A 292 -27.63 -32.72 -17.99
C ARG A 292 -29.10 -32.45 -18.30
N CYS A 293 -29.49 -32.69 -19.53
CA CYS A 293 -30.85 -32.83 -19.97
C CYS A 293 -31.50 -34.07 -19.30
N PRO A 294 -32.67 -34.00 -18.67
CA PRO A 294 -33.34 -35.19 -18.16
C PRO A 294 -33.99 -35.92 -19.32
N SER A 295 -33.51 -37.13 -19.58
CA SER A 295 -34.14 -38.09 -20.51
C SER A 295 -35.54 -38.44 -20.00
N ARG A 296 -36.58 -38.15 -20.81
CA ARG A 296 -37.94 -38.65 -20.72
C ARG A 296 -37.93 -40.19 -20.80
N ARG A 297 -38.59 -40.85 -19.86
CA ARG A 297 -39.11 -42.23 -20.01
C ARG A 297 -40.43 -42.18 -20.74
N PRO A 298 -40.72 -43.08 -21.70
CA PRO A 298 -42.02 -43.27 -22.27
C PRO A 298 -42.79 -44.34 -21.51
N ALA A 299 -44.16 -44.15 -21.52
CA ALA A 299 -45.30 -45.06 -21.22
C ALA A 299 -45.37 -45.69 -19.86
#